data_ce5d7f8e734d5ce7141dad9715a59e5f
#
_entry.id   ce5d7f8e734d5ce7141dad9715a59e5f
#
_cell.length_a   1.000
_cell.length_b   1.000
_cell.length_c   1.000
_cell.angle_alpha   90.00
_cell.angle_beta   90.00
_cell.angle_gamma   90.00
#
_symmetry.space_group_name_H-M   'P 1'
#
loop_
_entity.id
_entity.type
_entity.pdbx_description
1 polymer ?
#
loop_
_entity_poly.entity_id
_entity_poly.type
_entity_poly.pdbx_seq_one_letter_code
_entity_poly.pdbx_strand_id
1 'polypeptide(L)'
;LNNMICRNRNRTSPAPFRMPVLLLALCLLFLAGCGQGASLPAGRKSEKGYSLPEIMVIAMTEQNRYEEICTDQIWNVEIAEEGENFASYLTGQIKNFMEELKIMNLLAQDRNMSLSPEERSEMAAAAAEYFGNLNAEDIEYMGVSEEDVRAVFEDYCLAEKLVEELTKDIDLEVSDSEAKVITVMQAETADRQTAENLSLAAAQENADFEKCASDAGMSVTTRQLGRKEESQEFEDAAFALSAGQLSQVIESNGTYYVIKCISDYDEEATAARKKIIFEERKRKAFREIYDSFREGINLTYSGAPWNKLELGSGRYAASADFFEIYRKHSGK
;
A
#
# COMPACT_ATOMS: atom_id res chain seq x y z
N LEU A 1 -0.44 -12.07 0.59
CA LEU A 1 0.80 -12.72 1.07
C LEU A 1 0.87 -12.79 2.59
N ASN A 2 0.43 -11.76 3.33
CA ASN A 2 0.45 -11.77 4.81
C ASN A 2 -0.33 -12.92 5.48
N ASN A 3 -1.24 -13.59 4.77
CA ASN A 3 -2.04 -14.70 5.32
C ASN A 3 -1.44 -16.09 5.11
N MET A 4 -0.34 -16.23 4.36
CA MET A 4 0.24 -17.55 4.04
C MET A 4 1.43 -17.96 4.91
N ILE A 5 2.21 -17.03 5.44
CA ILE A 5 3.52 -17.33 6.03
C ILE A 5 3.46 -17.60 7.55
N CYS A 6 2.49 -17.05 8.29
CA CYS A 6 2.45 -17.14 9.76
C CYS A 6 1.34 -18.00 10.35
N ARG A 7 0.96 -19.11 9.69
CA ARG A 7 -0.12 -19.99 10.19
C ARG A 7 0.40 -21.15 11.04
N ASN A 8 0.98 -20.87 12.19
CA ASN A 8 0.98 -21.84 13.30
C ASN A 8 1.47 -21.26 14.63
N ARG A 9 0.56 -20.71 15.44
CA ARG A 9 0.61 -20.77 16.91
C ARG A 9 -0.70 -20.28 17.54
N ASN A 10 -1.15 -21.09 18.49
CA ASN A 10 -2.33 -21.02 19.34
C ASN A 10 -2.84 -19.65 19.77
N ARG A 11 -4.14 -19.49 19.48
CA ARG A 11 -5.22 -18.80 20.21
C ARG A 11 -4.84 -17.98 21.46
N THR A 12 -4.75 -16.70 21.29
CA THR A 12 -5.43 -15.67 22.08
C THR A 12 -5.78 -14.55 21.09
N SER A 13 -7.04 -14.11 21.11
CA SER A 13 -7.58 -13.08 20.23
C SER A 13 -6.82 -11.78 20.43
N PRO A 14 -6.04 -11.24 19.46
CA PRO A 14 -5.56 -9.88 19.55
C PRO A 14 -6.63 -8.94 18.99
N ALA A 15 -6.80 -7.81 19.66
CA ALA A 15 -7.57 -6.67 19.20
C ALA A 15 -7.20 -6.31 17.75
N PRO A 16 -8.09 -5.69 16.96
CA PRO A 16 -7.83 -5.37 15.57
C PRO A 16 -6.62 -4.42 15.49
N PHE A 17 -5.53 -4.94 14.97
CA PHE A 17 -4.31 -4.18 14.71
C PHE A 17 -4.61 -3.17 13.60
N ARG A 18 -4.85 -1.93 13.99
CA ARG A 18 -4.98 -0.79 13.09
C ARG A 18 -3.59 -0.48 12.52
N MET A 19 -3.22 -1.13 11.42
CA MET A 19 -2.08 -0.67 10.62
C MET A 19 -2.33 0.79 10.20
N PRO A 20 -1.41 1.69 10.45
CA PRO A 20 -1.57 3.06 9.99
C PRO A 20 -1.54 3.07 8.45
N VAL A 21 -2.62 3.53 7.87
CA VAL A 21 -2.90 3.57 6.42
C VAL A 21 -1.84 4.38 5.63
N LEU A 22 -1.09 5.25 6.30
CA LEU A 22 -0.08 6.11 5.66
C LEU A 22 1.18 5.35 5.19
N LEU A 23 1.58 4.28 5.89
CA LEU A 23 2.72 3.43 5.47
C LEU A 23 2.41 2.64 4.20
N LEU A 24 1.13 2.31 3.97
CA LEU A 24 0.69 1.67 2.73
C LEU A 24 0.70 2.65 1.54
N ALA A 25 0.52 3.95 1.76
CA ALA A 25 0.48 4.93 0.67
C ALA A 25 1.84 5.13 -0.01
N LEU A 26 2.94 5.15 0.76
CA LEU A 26 4.28 5.24 0.17
C LEU A 26 4.79 3.87 -0.34
N CYS A 27 4.51 2.77 0.39
CA CYS A 27 4.89 1.42 -0.05
C CYS A 27 4.08 0.89 -1.24
N LEU A 28 2.86 1.40 -1.51
CA LEU A 28 2.05 1.01 -2.67
C LEU A 28 2.47 1.70 -3.98
N LEU A 29 3.41 2.64 -3.94
CA LEU A 29 4.01 3.21 -5.14
C LEU A 29 4.86 2.19 -5.94
N PHE A 30 5.19 1.03 -5.34
CA PHE A 30 6.13 0.04 -5.88
C PHE A 30 5.54 -1.04 -6.81
N LEU A 31 4.26 -1.10 -7.08
CA LEU A 31 3.66 -2.27 -7.75
C LEU A 31 3.50 -2.20 -9.27
N ALA A 32 4.10 -1.25 -9.97
CA ALA A 32 4.02 -1.21 -11.42
C ALA A 32 5.31 -0.70 -12.08
N GLY A 33 6.24 -1.59 -12.35
CA GLY A 33 7.44 -1.19 -13.10
C GLY A 33 8.41 -2.32 -13.42
N CYS A 34 7.96 -3.45 -13.98
CA CYS A 34 8.82 -4.31 -14.77
C CYS A 34 9.03 -3.66 -16.14
N GLY A 35 10.10 -2.89 -16.30
CA GLY A 35 10.56 -2.33 -17.55
C GLY A 35 11.91 -2.92 -17.95
N GLN A 36 11.88 -3.70 -19.02
CA GLN A 36 13.05 -4.27 -19.72
C GLN A 36 14.12 -3.22 -19.99
N GLY A 37 15.38 -3.63 -19.90
CA GLY A 37 16.56 -2.82 -20.22
C GLY A 37 16.51 -2.19 -21.59
N ALA A 38 16.14 -0.93 -21.64
CA ALA A 38 16.26 -0.07 -22.81
C ALA A 38 17.56 0.74 -22.72
N SER A 39 18.29 0.84 -23.80
CA SER A 39 19.43 1.73 -23.97
C SER A 39 19.06 3.15 -23.58
N LEU A 40 19.85 3.76 -22.67
CA LEU A 40 19.65 5.11 -22.15
C LEU A 40 19.44 6.13 -23.29
N PRO A 41 18.34 6.89 -23.30
CA PRO A 41 18.19 8.00 -24.22
C PRO A 41 19.27 9.05 -23.94
N ALA A 42 19.86 9.59 -25.01
CA ALA A 42 20.86 10.66 -24.93
C ALA A 42 20.22 11.92 -24.31
N GLY A 43 20.76 12.39 -23.16
CA GLY A 43 20.31 13.63 -22.52
C GLY A 43 19.93 13.53 -21.04
N ARG A 44 20.05 12.37 -20.38
CA ARG A 44 19.75 12.26 -18.94
C ARG A 44 20.79 12.97 -18.08
N LYS A 45 20.32 13.77 -17.13
CA LYS A 45 21.16 14.39 -16.10
C LYS A 45 21.63 13.32 -15.11
N SER A 46 22.94 13.23 -14.89
CA SER A 46 23.52 12.30 -13.93
C SER A 46 23.55 12.93 -12.53
N GLU A 47 22.92 12.26 -11.56
CA GLU A 47 22.84 12.71 -10.16
C GLU A 47 23.39 11.63 -9.24
N LYS A 48 23.90 12.04 -8.07
CA LYS A 48 24.41 11.12 -7.07
C LYS A 48 23.26 10.57 -6.22
N GLY A 49 23.14 9.25 -6.14
CA GLY A 49 22.25 8.56 -5.21
C GLY A 49 22.79 8.53 -3.78
N TYR A 50 22.02 7.92 -2.88
CA TYR A 50 22.40 7.79 -1.47
C TYR A 50 23.65 6.93 -1.26
N SER A 51 24.38 7.24 -0.21
CA SER A 51 25.50 6.46 0.30
C SER A 51 25.01 5.20 1.04
N LEU A 52 25.89 4.24 1.31
CA LEU A 52 25.54 3.07 2.11
C LEU A 52 25.05 3.44 3.53
N PRO A 53 25.70 4.36 4.27
CA PRO A 53 25.21 4.78 5.59
C PRO A 53 23.76 5.31 5.55
N GLU A 54 23.44 6.16 4.59
CA GLU A 54 22.07 6.69 4.42
C GLU A 54 21.06 5.56 4.10
N ILE A 55 21.43 4.60 3.24
CA ILE A 55 20.61 3.43 2.92
C ILE A 55 20.38 2.55 4.15
N MET A 56 21.40 2.39 5.00
CA MET A 56 21.32 1.56 6.20
C MET A 56 20.28 2.08 7.21
N VAL A 57 19.97 3.38 7.24
CA VAL A 57 18.91 3.94 8.10
C VAL A 57 17.56 3.28 7.80
N ILE A 58 17.21 3.18 6.54
CA ILE A 58 15.95 2.55 6.12
C ILE A 58 16.05 1.02 6.15
N ALA A 59 17.19 0.47 5.72
CA ALA A 59 17.38 -0.97 5.67
C ALA A 59 17.28 -1.64 7.05
N MET A 60 17.86 -1.03 8.09
CA MET A 60 17.78 -1.58 9.44
C MET A 60 16.40 -1.40 10.06
N THR A 61 15.71 -0.29 9.77
CA THR A 61 14.29 -0.13 10.15
C THR A 61 13.44 -1.26 9.58
N GLU A 62 13.55 -1.53 8.28
CA GLU A 62 12.76 -2.58 7.63
C GLU A 62 13.19 -3.99 8.10
N GLN A 63 14.49 -4.25 8.26
CA GLN A 63 14.95 -5.52 8.80
C GLN A 63 14.35 -5.79 10.18
N ASN A 64 14.46 -4.85 11.12
CA ASN A 64 13.95 -4.99 12.49
C ASN A 64 12.44 -5.26 12.49
N ARG A 65 11.67 -4.54 11.67
CA ARG A 65 10.21 -4.72 11.57
C ARG A 65 9.80 -6.10 11.07
N TYR A 66 10.51 -6.65 10.08
CA TYR A 66 10.20 -7.99 9.58
C TYR A 66 10.65 -9.08 10.56
N GLU A 67 11.78 -8.93 11.22
CA GLU A 67 12.24 -9.90 12.21
C GLU A 67 11.40 -9.94 13.47
N GLU A 68 10.86 -8.79 13.91
CA GLU A 68 9.90 -8.74 15.03
C GLU A 68 8.64 -9.57 14.74
N ILE A 69 8.15 -9.56 13.51
CA ILE A 69 6.92 -10.25 13.11
C ILE A 69 7.17 -11.71 12.73
N CYS A 70 8.23 -11.98 11.97
CA CYS A 70 8.43 -13.24 11.26
C CYS A 70 9.67 -14.03 11.71
N THR A 71 10.45 -13.51 12.63
CA THR A 71 11.78 -14.02 13.04
C THR A 71 12.83 -13.98 11.90
N ASP A 72 14.08 -14.32 12.24
CA ASP A 72 15.22 -14.36 11.29
C ASP A 72 15.09 -15.39 10.16
N GLN A 73 14.15 -16.32 10.27
CA GLN A 73 13.92 -17.34 9.24
C GLN A 73 13.35 -16.78 7.95
N ILE A 74 12.77 -15.58 8.00
CA ILE A 74 12.15 -14.95 6.82
C ILE A 74 13.16 -14.70 5.69
N TRP A 75 14.41 -14.43 6.01
CA TRP A 75 15.41 -14.02 5.01
C TRP A 75 15.71 -15.07 3.96
N ASN A 76 15.56 -16.35 4.29
CA ASN A 76 15.79 -17.47 3.39
C ASN A 76 14.52 -18.03 2.75
N VAL A 77 13.37 -17.41 3.01
CA VAL A 77 12.11 -17.84 2.39
C VAL A 77 12.14 -17.53 0.89
N GLU A 78 11.98 -18.53 0.06
CA GLU A 78 11.80 -18.37 -1.39
C GLU A 78 10.41 -17.76 -1.67
N ILE A 79 10.38 -16.65 -2.41
CA ILE A 79 9.14 -15.92 -2.70
C ILE A 79 8.73 -15.96 -4.18
N ALA A 80 9.61 -16.43 -5.04
CA ALA A 80 9.37 -16.57 -6.47
C ALA A 80 9.90 -17.92 -7.01
N GLU A 81 9.32 -18.40 -8.12
CA GLU A 81 9.71 -19.65 -8.78
C GLU A 81 11.17 -19.65 -9.29
N GLU A 82 11.80 -18.49 -9.42
CA GLU A 82 13.17 -18.32 -9.89
C GLU A 82 14.23 -18.36 -8.76
N GLY A 83 13.82 -18.72 -7.53
CA GLY A 83 14.76 -18.85 -6.39
C GLY A 83 15.14 -17.50 -5.76
N GLU A 84 14.36 -16.45 -5.97
CA GLU A 84 14.53 -15.20 -5.25
C GLU A 84 14.11 -15.37 -3.79
N ASN A 85 15.02 -15.11 -2.86
CA ASN A 85 14.70 -15.11 -1.44
C ASN A 85 14.17 -13.75 -0.95
N PHE A 86 13.56 -13.74 0.24
CA PHE A 86 12.97 -12.54 0.81
C PHE A 86 14.00 -11.41 1.04
N ALA A 87 15.25 -11.74 1.39
CA ALA A 87 16.31 -10.74 1.55
C ALA A 87 16.59 -9.98 0.25
N SER A 88 16.70 -10.70 -0.88
CA SER A 88 16.91 -10.10 -2.20
C SER A 88 15.72 -9.24 -2.62
N TYR A 89 14.49 -9.75 -2.42
CA TYR A 89 13.27 -9.00 -2.68
C TYR A 89 13.22 -7.69 -1.87
N LEU A 90 13.43 -7.76 -0.56
CA LEU A 90 13.38 -6.56 0.29
C LEU A 90 14.50 -5.58 -0.06
N THR A 91 15.70 -6.06 -0.40
CA THR A 91 16.79 -5.21 -0.93
C THR A 91 16.33 -4.43 -2.16
N GLY A 92 15.63 -5.10 -3.08
CA GLY A 92 15.03 -4.46 -4.27
C GLY A 92 13.99 -3.40 -3.90
N GLN A 93 13.13 -3.67 -2.92
CA GLN A 93 12.13 -2.70 -2.46
C GLN A 93 12.79 -1.48 -1.79
N ILE A 94 13.78 -1.68 -0.93
CA ILE A 94 14.54 -0.59 -0.31
C ILE A 94 15.25 0.25 -1.37
N LYS A 95 15.84 -0.40 -2.38
CA LYS A 95 16.47 0.30 -3.49
C LYS A 95 15.48 1.19 -4.23
N ASN A 96 14.33 0.66 -4.60
CA ASN A 96 13.30 1.42 -5.29
C ASN A 96 12.83 2.62 -4.45
N PHE A 97 12.60 2.40 -3.14
CA PHE A 97 12.23 3.46 -2.21
C PHE A 97 13.27 4.58 -2.15
N MET A 98 14.54 4.24 -1.97
CA MET A 98 15.63 5.22 -1.88
C MET A 98 15.85 5.96 -3.20
N GLU A 99 15.73 5.28 -4.34
CA GLU A 99 15.79 5.91 -5.66
C GLU A 99 14.63 6.88 -5.87
N GLU A 100 13.41 6.49 -5.51
CA GLU A 100 12.24 7.35 -5.58
C GLU A 100 12.39 8.57 -4.68
N LEU A 101 12.79 8.38 -3.42
CA LEU A 101 13.03 9.45 -2.47
C LEU A 101 14.05 10.46 -3.01
N LYS A 102 15.16 9.98 -3.59
CA LYS A 102 16.17 10.86 -4.20
C LYS A 102 15.62 11.67 -5.35
N ILE A 103 14.89 11.05 -6.24
CA ILE A 103 14.30 11.73 -7.41
C ILE A 103 13.23 12.74 -6.98
N MET A 104 12.43 12.43 -5.94
CA MET A 104 11.48 13.38 -5.36
C MET A 104 12.19 14.63 -4.81
N ASN A 105 13.29 14.46 -4.12
CA ASN A 105 14.10 15.59 -3.64
C ASN A 105 14.70 16.42 -4.78
N LEU A 106 15.17 15.79 -5.84
CA LEU A 106 15.63 16.50 -7.04
C LEU A 106 14.50 17.28 -7.71
N LEU A 107 13.30 16.71 -7.77
CA LEU A 107 12.10 17.39 -8.28
C LEU A 107 11.69 18.57 -7.38
N ALA A 108 11.76 18.40 -6.05
CA ALA A 108 11.51 19.50 -5.12
C ALA A 108 12.50 20.66 -5.33
N GLN A 109 13.79 20.35 -5.49
CA GLN A 109 14.83 21.35 -5.80
C GLN A 109 14.58 22.04 -7.13
N ASP A 110 14.19 21.30 -8.18
CA ASP A 110 13.83 21.87 -9.50
C ASP A 110 12.65 22.85 -9.40
N ARG A 111 11.75 22.60 -8.43
CA ARG A 111 10.61 23.47 -8.08
C ARG A 111 10.96 24.57 -7.08
N ASN A 112 12.23 24.73 -6.70
CA ASN A 112 12.68 25.70 -5.68
C ASN A 112 12.03 25.49 -4.30
N MET A 113 11.64 24.26 -3.98
CA MET A 113 11.10 23.91 -2.68
C MET A 113 12.23 23.60 -1.67
N SER A 114 11.98 23.92 -0.43
CA SER A 114 12.87 23.62 0.68
C SER A 114 12.08 23.50 1.99
N LEU A 115 12.68 22.88 2.98
CA LEU A 115 12.13 22.81 4.32
C LEU A 115 12.21 24.21 4.99
N SER A 116 11.21 24.53 5.80
CA SER A 116 11.23 25.70 6.68
C SER A 116 12.25 25.51 7.81
N PRO A 117 12.63 26.58 8.55
CA PRO A 117 13.46 26.45 9.74
C PRO A 117 12.86 25.53 10.80
N GLU A 118 11.55 25.57 10.98
CA GLU A 118 10.79 24.73 11.91
C GLU A 118 10.86 23.25 11.51
N GLU A 119 10.55 22.91 10.24
CA GLU A 119 10.64 21.56 9.72
C GLU A 119 12.06 21.00 9.86
N ARG A 120 13.10 21.79 9.58
CA ARG A 120 14.50 21.36 9.78
C ARG A 120 14.82 21.09 11.25
N SER A 121 14.31 21.92 12.16
CA SER A 121 14.49 21.72 13.60
C SER A 121 13.83 20.43 14.09
N GLU A 122 12.64 20.13 13.60
CA GLU A 122 11.91 18.88 13.88
C GLU A 122 12.67 17.66 13.35
N MET A 123 13.17 17.72 12.12
CA MET A 123 13.94 16.63 11.52
C MET A 123 15.32 16.46 12.19
N ALA A 124 15.95 17.52 12.65
CA ALA A 124 17.16 17.44 13.45
C ALA A 124 16.89 16.75 14.81
N ALA A 125 15.76 17.07 15.46
CA ALA A 125 15.36 16.40 16.71
C ALA A 125 15.03 14.91 16.48
N ALA A 126 14.36 14.57 15.38
CA ALA A 126 14.10 13.20 14.99
C ALA A 126 15.39 12.41 14.74
N ALA A 127 16.34 13.01 14.02
CA ALA A 127 17.65 12.42 13.76
C ALA A 127 18.45 12.17 15.03
N ALA A 128 18.46 13.14 15.95
CA ALA A 128 19.13 13.00 17.24
C ALA A 128 18.50 11.88 18.09
N GLU A 129 17.16 11.74 18.08
CA GLU A 129 16.47 10.64 18.77
C GLU A 129 16.83 9.29 18.14
N TYR A 130 16.76 9.17 16.80
CA TYR A 130 17.13 7.94 16.09
C TYR A 130 18.57 7.54 16.41
N PHE A 131 19.52 8.46 16.21
CA PHE A 131 20.94 8.23 16.43
C PHE A 131 21.25 7.92 17.90
N GLY A 132 20.56 8.58 18.82
CA GLY A 132 20.69 8.35 20.27
C GLY A 132 20.17 6.97 20.72
N ASN A 133 19.29 6.34 19.94
CA ASN A 133 18.82 4.98 20.19
C ASN A 133 19.76 3.89 19.67
N LEU A 134 20.77 4.25 18.84
CA LEU A 134 21.79 3.33 18.36
C LEU A 134 22.89 3.16 19.41
N ASN A 135 23.39 1.94 19.58
CA ASN A 135 24.57 1.68 20.36
C ASN A 135 25.86 1.81 19.50
N ALA A 136 27.03 1.70 20.12
CA ALA A 136 28.30 1.86 19.41
C ALA A 136 28.55 0.78 18.34
N GLU A 137 28.04 -0.44 18.53
CA GLU A 137 28.16 -1.55 17.57
C GLU A 137 27.25 -1.33 16.36
N ASP A 138 26.05 -0.78 16.59
CA ASP A 138 25.12 -0.40 15.52
C ASP A 138 25.70 0.71 14.65
N ILE A 139 26.25 1.75 15.29
CA ILE A 139 26.86 2.89 14.58
C ILE A 139 28.04 2.40 13.71
N GLU A 140 28.89 1.53 14.27
CA GLU A 140 30.00 0.95 13.51
C GLU A 140 29.51 0.07 12.36
N TYR A 141 28.51 -0.78 12.60
CA TYR A 141 27.95 -1.67 11.58
C TYR A 141 27.27 -0.91 10.44
N MET A 142 26.44 0.06 10.77
CA MET A 142 25.76 0.89 9.78
C MET A 142 26.71 1.89 9.10
N GLY A 143 27.84 2.21 9.75
CA GLY A 143 28.78 3.24 9.30
C GLY A 143 28.15 4.64 9.27
N VAL A 144 27.12 4.87 10.07
CA VAL A 144 26.25 6.04 10.02
C VAL A 144 26.73 7.12 10.99
N SER A 145 26.64 8.37 10.57
CA SER A 145 26.74 9.55 11.42
C SER A 145 25.35 10.17 11.67
N GLU A 146 25.22 11.02 12.69
CA GLU A 146 23.99 11.78 12.93
C GLU A 146 23.62 12.66 11.72
N GLU A 147 24.61 13.15 10.97
CA GLU A 147 24.42 13.92 9.74
C GLU A 147 23.77 13.07 8.64
N ASP A 148 24.21 11.80 8.46
CA ASP A 148 23.60 10.89 7.47
C ASP A 148 22.14 10.61 7.84
N VAL A 149 21.87 10.36 9.13
CA VAL A 149 20.50 10.17 9.64
C VAL A 149 19.65 11.39 9.36
N ARG A 150 20.17 12.58 9.70
CA ARG A 150 19.46 13.85 9.50
C ARG A 150 19.13 14.08 8.03
N ALA A 151 20.07 13.81 7.14
CA ALA A 151 19.85 13.95 5.70
C ALA A 151 18.65 13.11 5.21
N VAL A 152 18.53 11.86 5.69
CA VAL A 152 17.41 10.99 5.32
C VAL A 152 16.08 11.51 5.88
N PHE A 153 16.04 12.01 7.12
CA PHE A 153 14.83 12.61 7.70
C PHE A 153 14.41 13.88 6.96
N GLU A 154 15.36 14.77 6.65
CA GLU A 154 15.10 15.98 5.88
C GLU A 154 14.59 15.67 4.47
N ASP A 155 15.23 14.72 3.79
CA ASP A 155 14.83 14.28 2.45
C ASP A 155 13.43 13.65 2.45
N TYR A 156 13.08 12.86 3.48
CA TYR A 156 11.76 12.27 3.61
C TYR A 156 10.67 13.33 3.85
N CYS A 157 10.95 14.28 4.74
CA CYS A 157 10.05 15.42 5.01
C CYS A 157 9.83 16.28 3.76
N LEU A 158 10.89 16.57 3.00
CA LEU A 158 10.79 17.35 1.77
C LEU A 158 10.00 16.61 0.68
N ALA A 159 10.14 15.29 0.60
CA ALA A 159 9.38 14.46 -0.33
C ALA A 159 7.88 14.46 -0.01
N GLU A 160 7.48 14.35 1.26
CA GLU A 160 6.06 14.47 1.66
C GLU A 160 5.50 15.87 1.32
N LYS A 161 6.27 16.91 1.64
CA LYS A 161 5.89 18.29 1.30
C LYS A 161 5.73 18.49 -0.21
N LEU A 162 6.58 17.88 -1.03
CA LEU A 162 6.46 17.89 -2.48
C LEU A 162 5.13 17.27 -2.94
N VAL A 163 4.76 16.10 -2.41
CA VAL A 163 3.50 15.45 -2.76
C VAL A 163 2.31 16.34 -2.41
N GLU A 164 2.30 16.93 -1.23
CA GLU A 164 1.25 17.86 -0.79
C GLU A 164 1.15 19.08 -1.73
N GLU A 165 2.29 19.71 -2.04
CA GLU A 165 2.34 20.90 -2.90
C GLU A 165 1.89 20.60 -4.33
N LEU A 166 2.31 19.48 -4.91
CA LEU A 166 1.94 19.12 -6.28
C LEU A 166 0.48 18.65 -6.43
N THR A 167 -0.17 18.33 -5.32
CA THR A 167 -1.54 17.81 -5.37
C THR A 167 -2.57 18.73 -4.72
N LYS A 168 -2.16 19.85 -4.10
CA LYS A 168 -3.06 20.76 -3.35
C LYS A 168 -4.15 21.41 -4.20
N ASP A 169 -3.85 21.74 -5.45
CA ASP A 169 -4.76 22.44 -6.36
C ASP A 169 -5.52 21.49 -7.31
N ILE A 170 -5.36 20.17 -7.13
CA ILE A 170 -6.04 19.18 -7.94
C ILE A 170 -7.39 18.86 -7.32
N ASP A 171 -8.44 18.82 -8.15
CA ASP A 171 -9.76 18.36 -7.69
C ASP A 171 -9.71 16.86 -7.39
N LEU A 172 -9.60 16.56 -6.10
CA LEU A 172 -9.58 15.21 -5.55
C LEU A 172 -10.92 14.83 -4.89
N GLU A 173 -11.96 15.67 -5.03
CA GLU A 173 -13.25 15.43 -4.43
C GLU A 173 -13.83 14.07 -4.90
N VAL A 174 -14.30 13.29 -3.95
CA VAL A 174 -14.95 12.00 -4.18
C VAL A 174 -16.39 12.09 -3.69
N SER A 175 -17.35 11.98 -4.61
CA SER A 175 -18.77 12.02 -4.27
C SER A 175 -19.21 10.76 -3.50
N ASP A 176 -20.28 10.90 -2.69
CA ASP A 176 -20.90 9.74 -2.04
C ASP A 176 -21.37 8.70 -3.06
N SER A 177 -21.91 9.15 -4.19
CA SER A 177 -22.38 8.26 -5.25
C SER A 177 -21.25 7.43 -5.86
N GLU A 178 -20.05 8.01 -6.02
CA GLU A 178 -18.89 7.31 -6.56
C GLU A 178 -18.32 6.30 -5.58
N ALA A 179 -18.25 6.69 -4.30
CA ALA A 179 -17.69 5.85 -3.24
C ALA A 179 -18.73 4.90 -2.63
N LYS A 180 -20.00 5.00 -3.03
CA LYS A 180 -21.11 4.24 -2.45
C LYS A 180 -20.75 2.76 -2.31
N VAL A 181 -20.93 2.23 -1.11
CA VAL A 181 -20.83 0.81 -0.78
C VAL A 181 -22.21 0.34 -0.32
N ILE A 182 -22.62 -0.81 -0.83
CA ILE A 182 -23.81 -1.53 -0.42
C ILE A 182 -23.42 -2.88 0.18
N THR A 183 -24.28 -3.46 1.02
CA THR A 183 -24.09 -4.82 1.53
C THR A 183 -25.14 -5.73 0.89
N VAL A 184 -24.67 -6.82 0.29
CA VAL A 184 -25.54 -7.76 -0.43
C VAL A 184 -25.29 -9.20 0.03
N MET A 185 -26.33 -10.00 0.01
CA MET A 185 -26.24 -11.46 -0.09
C MET A 185 -26.32 -11.83 -1.55
N GLN A 186 -25.40 -12.66 -2.05
CA GLN A 186 -25.46 -13.19 -3.42
C GLN A 186 -25.43 -14.70 -3.42
N ALA A 187 -26.18 -15.29 -4.34
CA ALA A 187 -26.07 -16.68 -4.73
C ALA A 187 -25.74 -16.75 -6.21
N GLU A 188 -24.87 -17.68 -6.61
CA GLU A 188 -24.40 -17.82 -7.98
C GLU A 188 -24.46 -19.26 -8.49
N THR A 189 -24.69 -19.45 -9.78
CA THR A 189 -24.72 -20.75 -10.45
C THR A 189 -24.43 -20.60 -11.93
N ALA A 190 -23.92 -21.68 -12.55
CA ALA A 190 -23.76 -21.77 -14.01
C ALA A 190 -25.10 -22.13 -14.74
N ASP A 191 -26.14 -22.55 -13.99
CA ASP A 191 -27.41 -22.96 -14.56
C ASP A 191 -28.49 -21.89 -14.38
N ARG A 192 -28.93 -21.32 -15.50
CA ARG A 192 -29.96 -20.27 -15.55
C ARG A 192 -31.26 -20.68 -14.87
N GLN A 193 -31.71 -21.93 -15.10
CA GLN A 193 -32.99 -22.40 -14.56
C GLN A 193 -32.93 -22.48 -13.02
N THR A 194 -31.81 -22.88 -12.47
CA THR A 194 -31.57 -22.90 -11.00
C THR A 194 -31.65 -21.48 -10.43
N ALA A 195 -31.05 -20.49 -11.09
CA ALA A 195 -31.13 -19.10 -10.65
C ALA A 195 -32.57 -18.54 -10.74
N GLU A 196 -33.31 -18.86 -11.81
CA GLU A 196 -34.71 -18.47 -11.96
C GLU A 196 -35.59 -19.10 -10.86
N ASN A 197 -35.38 -20.37 -10.54
CA ASN A 197 -36.10 -21.05 -9.47
C ASN A 197 -35.80 -20.42 -8.11
N LEU A 198 -34.54 -20.08 -7.81
CA LEU A 198 -34.19 -19.35 -6.60
C LEU A 198 -34.89 -17.99 -6.54
N SER A 199 -34.83 -17.21 -7.63
CA SER A 199 -35.46 -15.89 -7.70
C SER A 199 -36.96 -15.96 -7.42
N LEU A 200 -37.65 -16.93 -7.98
CA LEU A 200 -39.10 -17.16 -7.75
C LEU A 200 -39.41 -17.58 -6.31
N ALA A 201 -38.59 -18.48 -5.72
CA ALA A 201 -38.76 -18.95 -4.36
C ALA A 201 -38.49 -17.83 -3.33
N ALA A 202 -37.42 -17.07 -3.54
CA ALA A 202 -37.03 -15.99 -2.67
C ALA A 202 -37.92 -14.73 -2.76
N ALA A 203 -38.69 -14.59 -3.84
CA ALA A 203 -39.67 -13.50 -4.00
C ALA A 203 -40.97 -13.73 -3.23
N GLN A 204 -41.20 -14.90 -2.63
CA GLN A 204 -42.40 -15.16 -1.83
C GLN A 204 -42.38 -14.33 -0.54
N GLU A 205 -43.59 -14.01 -0.06
CA GLU A 205 -43.73 -13.26 1.20
C GLU A 205 -43.08 -14.00 2.36
N ASN A 206 -42.21 -13.30 3.14
CA ASN A 206 -41.44 -13.84 4.27
C ASN A 206 -40.43 -14.95 3.90
N ALA A 207 -40.04 -15.06 2.63
CA ALA A 207 -39.04 -16.04 2.21
C ALA A 207 -37.66 -15.73 2.84
N ASP A 208 -37.01 -16.77 3.35
CA ASP A 208 -35.64 -16.74 3.79
C ASP A 208 -34.71 -17.02 2.58
N PHE A 209 -33.93 -16.03 2.19
CA PHE A 209 -33.08 -16.12 1.01
C PHE A 209 -32.01 -17.22 1.13
N GLU A 210 -31.38 -17.35 2.30
CA GLU A 210 -30.36 -18.37 2.52
C GLU A 210 -30.94 -19.77 2.46
N LYS A 211 -32.13 -19.95 3.03
CA LYS A 211 -32.85 -21.23 2.98
C LYS A 211 -33.26 -21.55 1.54
N CYS A 212 -33.82 -20.61 0.80
CA CYS A 212 -34.21 -20.84 -0.59
C CYS A 212 -33.01 -21.19 -1.46
N ALA A 213 -31.87 -20.55 -1.26
CA ALA A 213 -30.63 -20.85 -1.96
C ALA A 213 -30.11 -22.27 -1.60
N SER A 214 -30.11 -22.62 -0.32
CA SER A 214 -29.74 -23.96 0.15
C SER A 214 -30.62 -25.04 -0.43
N ASP A 215 -31.95 -24.85 -0.47
CA ASP A 215 -32.93 -25.77 -1.06
C ASP A 215 -32.72 -25.92 -2.59
N ALA A 216 -32.17 -24.89 -3.24
CA ALA A 216 -31.77 -24.92 -4.65
C ALA A 216 -30.36 -25.46 -4.88
N GLY A 217 -29.65 -25.89 -3.84
CA GLY A 217 -28.28 -26.40 -3.91
C GLY A 217 -27.23 -25.30 -4.13
N MET A 218 -27.54 -24.05 -3.81
CA MET A 218 -26.66 -22.89 -3.96
C MET A 218 -26.14 -22.42 -2.61
N SER A 219 -24.91 -21.88 -2.60
CA SER A 219 -24.36 -21.21 -1.42
C SER A 219 -24.60 -19.71 -1.50
N VAL A 220 -24.80 -19.09 -0.34
CA VAL A 220 -24.95 -17.63 -0.22
C VAL A 220 -23.68 -17.04 0.35
N THR A 221 -23.20 -15.96 -0.25
CA THR A 221 -22.11 -15.14 0.27
C THR A 221 -22.63 -13.75 0.59
N THR A 222 -22.36 -13.27 1.81
CA THR A 222 -22.62 -11.88 2.19
C THR A 222 -21.35 -11.08 2.00
N ARG A 223 -21.45 -9.96 1.27
CA ARG A 223 -20.29 -9.08 1.04
C ARG A 223 -20.68 -7.62 0.89
N GLN A 224 -19.72 -6.75 1.13
CA GLN A 224 -19.77 -5.36 0.72
C GLN A 224 -19.42 -5.26 -0.77
N LEU A 225 -20.08 -4.36 -1.48
CA LEU A 225 -19.88 -4.11 -2.90
C LEU A 225 -19.77 -2.61 -3.13
N GLY A 226 -18.63 -2.20 -3.69
CA GLY A 226 -18.40 -0.85 -4.20
C GLY A 226 -18.57 -0.79 -5.72
N ARG A 227 -18.68 0.42 -6.28
CA ARG A 227 -18.74 0.59 -7.74
C ARG A 227 -17.40 0.26 -8.41
N LYS A 228 -17.43 -0.24 -9.65
CA LYS A 228 -16.29 -0.68 -10.48
C LYS A 228 -15.55 -1.92 -9.95
N GLU A 229 -16.24 -2.74 -9.18
CA GLU A 229 -15.72 -4.01 -8.67
C GLU A 229 -16.23 -5.21 -9.48
N GLU A 230 -17.37 -5.04 -10.17
CA GLU A 230 -18.02 -6.09 -10.95
C GLU A 230 -18.33 -5.64 -12.39
N SER A 231 -18.95 -6.52 -13.17
CA SER A 231 -19.46 -6.14 -14.49
C SER A 231 -20.53 -5.08 -14.39
N GLN A 232 -20.71 -4.30 -15.47
CA GLN A 232 -21.71 -3.23 -15.52
C GLN A 232 -23.11 -3.76 -15.26
N GLU A 233 -23.47 -4.91 -15.83
CA GLU A 233 -24.79 -5.55 -15.68
C GLU A 233 -25.06 -5.94 -14.22
N PHE A 234 -24.03 -6.46 -13.53
CA PHE A 234 -24.12 -6.81 -12.12
C PHE A 234 -24.29 -5.57 -11.25
N GLU A 235 -23.45 -4.55 -11.47
CA GLU A 235 -23.51 -3.31 -10.70
C GLU A 235 -24.82 -2.56 -10.89
N ASP A 236 -25.31 -2.43 -12.14
CA ASP A 236 -26.55 -1.75 -12.42
C ASP A 236 -27.75 -2.41 -11.70
N ALA A 237 -27.77 -3.74 -11.69
CA ALA A 237 -28.80 -4.48 -10.97
C ALA A 237 -28.66 -4.34 -9.45
N ALA A 238 -27.44 -4.49 -8.90
CA ALA A 238 -27.20 -4.46 -7.46
C ALA A 238 -27.46 -3.08 -6.85
N PHE A 239 -26.95 -2.01 -7.49
CA PHE A 239 -27.09 -0.64 -6.99
C PHE A 239 -28.47 -0.01 -7.24
N ALA A 240 -29.34 -0.65 -8.02
CA ALA A 240 -30.73 -0.26 -8.15
C ALA A 240 -31.63 -0.79 -7.01
N LEU A 241 -31.13 -1.74 -6.21
CA LEU A 241 -31.88 -2.33 -5.11
C LEU A 241 -31.89 -1.42 -3.87
N SER A 242 -33.07 -1.33 -3.25
CA SER A 242 -33.18 -0.81 -1.87
C SER A 242 -33.00 -1.94 -0.87
N ALA A 243 -32.73 -1.58 0.40
CA ALA A 243 -32.61 -2.55 1.48
C ALA A 243 -33.80 -3.52 1.54
N GLY A 244 -33.52 -4.80 1.60
CA GLY A 244 -34.51 -5.89 1.60
C GLY A 244 -34.99 -6.35 0.22
N GLN A 245 -34.71 -5.61 -0.87
CA GLN A 245 -35.11 -5.99 -2.21
C GLN A 245 -34.25 -7.11 -2.79
N LEU A 246 -34.87 -7.88 -3.68
CA LEU A 246 -34.30 -8.98 -4.45
C LEU A 246 -34.11 -8.54 -5.91
N SER A 247 -32.95 -8.91 -6.51
CA SER A 247 -32.71 -8.70 -7.92
C SER A 247 -33.53 -9.68 -8.78
N GLN A 248 -33.70 -9.33 -10.04
CA GLN A 248 -33.93 -10.33 -11.10
C GLN A 248 -32.68 -11.21 -11.25
N VAL A 249 -32.77 -12.30 -12.03
CA VAL A 249 -31.58 -13.07 -12.38
C VAL A 249 -30.64 -12.19 -13.20
N ILE A 250 -29.39 -12.05 -12.75
CA ILE A 250 -28.34 -11.29 -13.42
C ILE A 250 -27.45 -12.29 -14.14
N GLU A 251 -27.21 -12.09 -15.42
CA GLU A 251 -26.23 -12.85 -16.19
C GLU A 251 -24.97 -12.01 -16.37
N SER A 252 -23.83 -12.55 -15.91
CA SER A 252 -22.52 -11.91 -16.05
C SER A 252 -21.46 -12.97 -16.29
N ASN A 253 -20.69 -12.83 -17.36
CA ASN A 253 -19.57 -13.71 -17.70
C ASN A 253 -19.89 -15.21 -17.70
N GLY A 254 -21.12 -15.59 -18.11
CA GLY A 254 -21.60 -16.98 -18.16
C GLY A 254 -22.01 -17.56 -16.81
N THR A 255 -22.08 -16.71 -15.76
CA THR A 255 -22.60 -17.05 -14.43
C THR A 255 -23.90 -16.29 -14.18
N TYR A 256 -24.84 -16.93 -13.49
CA TYR A 256 -26.13 -16.36 -13.13
C TYR A 256 -26.17 -16.07 -11.64
N TYR A 257 -26.57 -14.86 -11.29
CA TYR A 257 -26.62 -14.37 -9.91
C TYR A 257 -28.04 -13.99 -9.52
N VAL A 258 -28.36 -14.21 -8.25
CA VAL A 258 -29.51 -13.63 -7.57
C VAL A 258 -28.99 -12.91 -6.34
N ILE A 259 -29.38 -11.64 -6.17
CA ILE A 259 -28.86 -10.77 -5.10
C ILE A 259 -30.02 -10.31 -4.22
N LYS A 260 -29.83 -10.35 -2.91
CA LYS A 260 -30.67 -9.65 -1.93
C LYS A 260 -29.87 -8.50 -1.30
N CYS A 261 -30.38 -7.28 -1.44
CA CYS A 261 -29.78 -6.12 -0.80
C CYS A 261 -30.06 -6.16 0.71
N ILE A 262 -29.01 -6.12 1.53
CA ILE A 262 -29.10 -6.04 2.99
C ILE A 262 -29.07 -4.58 3.44
N SER A 263 -28.14 -3.81 2.87
CA SER A 263 -28.03 -2.37 3.09
C SER A 263 -27.72 -1.70 1.76
N ASP A 264 -28.54 -0.75 1.36
CA ASP A 264 -28.35 0.04 0.12
C ASP A 264 -27.41 1.23 0.32
N TYR A 265 -26.92 1.43 1.54
CA TYR A 265 -25.87 2.39 1.88
C TYR A 265 -25.16 1.98 3.18
N ASP A 266 -23.89 1.65 3.06
CA ASP A 266 -22.99 1.39 4.21
C ASP A 266 -22.14 2.64 4.45
N GLU A 267 -22.47 3.41 5.49
CA GLU A 267 -21.84 4.71 5.78
C GLU A 267 -20.35 4.54 6.10
N GLU A 268 -19.98 3.57 6.93
CA GLU A 268 -18.59 3.35 7.35
C GLU A 268 -17.74 2.87 6.17
N ALA A 269 -18.22 1.89 5.42
CA ALA A 269 -17.52 1.37 4.25
C ALA A 269 -17.43 2.43 3.13
N THR A 270 -18.47 3.25 2.92
CA THR A 270 -18.46 4.36 1.96
C THR A 270 -17.43 5.41 2.35
N ALA A 271 -17.36 5.79 3.65
CA ALA A 271 -16.36 6.74 4.14
C ALA A 271 -14.94 6.21 3.99
N ALA A 272 -14.71 4.92 4.27
CA ALA A 272 -13.42 4.27 4.07
C ALA A 272 -13.03 4.25 2.57
N ARG A 273 -13.99 3.91 1.69
CA ARG A 273 -13.78 3.89 0.24
C ARG A 273 -13.47 5.29 -0.34
N LYS A 274 -14.11 6.34 0.17
CA LYS A 274 -13.79 7.73 -0.21
C LYS A 274 -12.31 8.03 0.00
N LYS A 275 -11.76 7.65 1.16
CA LYS A 275 -10.35 7.84 1.46
C LYS A 275 -9.45 7.09 0.48
N ILE A 276 -9.81 5.85 0.15
CA ILE A 276 -9.04 5.04 -0.81
C ILE A 276 -9.03 5.72 -2.18
N ILE A 277 -10.18 6.11 -2.72
CA ILE A 277 -10.29 6.77 -4.03
C ILE A 277 -9.54 8.11 -4.04
N PHE A 278 -9.66 8.89 -2.96
CA PHE A 278 -8.93 10.15 -2.79
C PHE A 278 -7.41 9.93 -2.88
N GLU A 279 -6.88 8.96 -2.12
CA GLU A 279 -5.45 8.65 -2.12
C GLU A 279 -4.97 8.08 -3.48
N GLU A 280 -5.82 7.31 -4.18
CA GLU A 280 -5.53 6.84 -5.53
C GLU A 280 -5.44 7.99 -6.54
N ARG A 281 -6.38 8.95 -6.48
CA ARG A 281 -6.35 10.15 -7.33
C ARG A 281 -5.11 10.99 -7.06
N LYS A 282 -4.82 11.24 -5.78
CA LYS A 282 -3.64 11.97 -5.34
C LYS A 282 -2.36 11.32 -5.87
N ARG A 283 -2.25 10.02 -5.72
CA ARG A 283 -1.12 9.23 -6.21
C ARG A 283 -0.98 9.29 -7.73
N LYS A 284 -2.09 9.11 -8.47
CA LYS A 284 -2.08 9.18 -9.91
C LYS A 284 -1.62 10.55 -10.42
N ALA A 285 -2.16 11.61 -9.86
CA ALA A 285 -1.80 12.98 -10.21
C ALA A 285 -0.32 13.28 -9.94
N PHE A 286 0.19 12.84 -8.79
CA PHE A 286 1.61 12.94 -8.46
C PHE A 286 2.48 12.14 -9.45
N ARG A 287 2.09 10.89 -9.76
CA ARG A 287 2.83 10.02 -10.67
C ARG A 287 3.01 10.61 -12.07
N GLU A 288 2.02 11.25 -12.63
CA GLU A 288 2.10 11.88 -13.94
C GLU A 288 3.24 12.93 -14.01
N ILE A 289 3.43 13.70 -12.92
CA ILE A 289 4.49 14.69 -12.82
C ILE A 289 5.83 14.03 -12.54
N TYR A 290 5.86 13.10 -11.58
CA TYR A 290 7.05 12.41 -11.13
C TYR A 290 7.71 11.58 -12.27
N ASP A 291 6.91 10.75 -12.95
CA ASP A 291 7.43 9.85 -13.99
C ASP A 291 8.05 10.63 -15.15
N SER A 292 7.42 11.74 -15.55
CA SER A 292 7.99 12.65 -16.56
C SER A 292 9.36 13.22 -16.13
N PHE A 293 9.52 13.60 -14.86
CA PHE A 293 10.78 14.11 -14.34
C PHE A 293 11.84 12.99 -14.22
N ARG A 294 11.44 11.82 -13.70
CA ARG A 294 12.30 10.65 -13.50
C ARG A 294 12.97 10.20 -14.80
N GLU A 295 12.27 10.24 -15.92
CA GLU A 295 12.82 9.87 -17.23
C GLU A 295 14.08 10.67 -17.60
N GLY A 296 14.20 11.91 -17.14
CA GLY A 296 15.35 12.79 -17.33
C GLY A 296 16.52 12.55 -16.39
N ILE A 297 16.41 11.68 -15.40
CA ILE A 297 17.41 11.49 -14.34
C ILE A 297 18.08 10.11 -14.45
N ASN A 298 19.39 10.09 -14.23
CA ASN A 298 20.19 8.87 -14.06
C ASN A 298 20.92 8.94 -12.71
N LEU A 299 20.58 8.06 -11.76
CA LEU A 299 21.27 7.98 -10.49
C LEU A 299 22.55 7.16 -10.59
N THR A 300 23.61 7.70 -10.03
CA THR A 300 24.94 7.04 -9.94
C THR A 300 25.32 6.81 -8.47
N TYR A 301 25.96 5.69 -8.20
CA TYR A 301 26.32 5.29 -6.84
C TYR A 301 27.83 5.11 -6.71
N SER A 302 28.39 5.68 -5.65
CA SER A 302 29.80 5.47 -5.31
C SER A 302 29.94 4.22 -4.42
N GLY A 303 30.90 3.35 -4.74
CA GLY A 303 31.26 2.20 -3.90
C GLY A 303 30.25 1.03 -3.92
N ALA A 304 29.33 0.99 -4.91
CA ALA A 304 28.34 -0.07 -5.09
C ALA A 304 27.58 -0.42 -3.78
N PRO A 305 26.83 0.52 -3.20
CA PRO A 305 26.21 0.31 -1.87
C PRO A 305 25.23 -0.87 -1.86
N TRP A 306 24.52 -1.11 -2.94
CA TRP A 306 23.55 -2.20 -3.05
C TRP A 306 24.17 -3.60 -3.01
N ASN A 307 25.44 -3.74 -3.42
CA ASN A 307 26.19 -5.00 -3.32
C ASN A 307 26.75 -5.24 -1.92
N LYS A 308 26.72 -4.22 -1.05
CA LYS A 308 27.22 -4.27 0.32
C LYS A 308 26.12 -4.34 1.36
N LEU A 309 24.87 -4.12 0.93
CA LEU A 309 23.73 -4.25 1.82
C LEU A 309 23.42 -5.72 2.03
N GLU A 310 23.57 -6.18 3.27
CA GLU A 310 23.34 -7.56 3.69
C GLU A 310 22.20 -7.61 4.70
N LEU A 311 20.99 -7.96 4.25
CA LEU A 311 19.85 -8.21 5.12
C LEU A 311 19.91 -9.66 5.66
N GLY A 312 19.48 -9.83 6.92
CA GLY A 312 19.46 -11.16 7.55
C GLY A 312 20.82 -11.70 7.95
N SER A 313 21.83 -10.83 8.08
CA SER A 313 23.17 -11.22 8.55
C SER A 313 23.24 -11.57 10.05
N GLY A 314 22.12 -11.51 10.77
CA GLY A 314 22.03 -11.68 12.22
C GLY A 314 22.55 -10.48 13.02
N ARG A 315 22.81 -9.35 12.35
CA ARG A 315 23.18 -8.08 12.98
C ARG A 315 21.97 -7.17 12.98
N TYR A 316 21.68 -6.60 14.13
CA TYR A 316 20.58 -5.67 14.34
C TYR A 316 21.16 -4.29 14.66
N ALA A 317 20.59 -3.25 14.09
CA ALA A 317 20.67 -1.95 14.72
C ALA A 317 19.60 -1.93 15.84
N ALA A 318 19.93 -1.40 17.01
CA ALA A 318 19.01 -1.29 18.12
C ALA A 318 17.70 -0.63 17.65
N SER A 319 16.59 -0.99 18.26
CA SER A 319 15.18 -0.78 17.88
C SER A 319 14.76 0.65 17.50
N ALA A 320 15.55 1.36 16.69
CA ALA A 320 15.19 2.65 16.12
C ALA A 320 14.36 2.44 14.86
N ASP A 321 13.05 2.72 14.95
CA ASP A 321 12.17 2.74 13.77
C ASP A 321 12.14 4.16 13.19
N PHE A 322 12.69 4.32 11.98
CA PHE A 322 12.73 5.60 11.28
C PHE A 322 11.34 6.22 11.10
N PHE A 323 10.36 5.43 10.67
CA PHE A 323 9.03 5.96 10.37
C PHE A 323 8.22 6.28 11.63
N GLU A 324 8.43 5.54 12.72
CA GLU A 324 7.80 5.85 14.01
C GLU A 324 8.32 7.18 14.57
N ILE A 325 9.65 7.33 14.59
CA ILE A 325 10.29 8.56 15.06
C ILE A 325 9.91 9.75 14.17
N TYR A 326 9.88 9.56 12.84
CA TYR A 326 9.43 10.60 11.92
C TYR A 326 8.02 11.09 12.25
N ARG A 327 7.04 10.18 12.38
CA ARG A 327 5.65 10.55 12.72
C ARG A 327 5.53 11.29 14.05
N LYS A 328 6.33 10.88 15.05
CA LYS A 328 6.35 11.51 16.37
C LYS A 328 6.77 12.98 16.29
N HIS A 329 7.76 13.30 15.44
CA HIS A 329 8.32 14.65 15.33
C HIS A 329 7.63 15.51 14.27
N SER A 330 7.08 14.94 13.21
CA SER A 330 6.38 15.68 12.15
C SER A 330 4.93 16.07 12.52
N GLY A 331 4.40 15.56 13.63
CA GLY A 331 3.02 15.84 14.06
C GLY A 331 1.95 15.20 13.14
N LYS A 332 2.31 14.23 12.32
CA LYS A 332 1.44 13.58 11.32
C LYS A 332 1.00 12.16 11.70
#